data_def0edf3f8de34269fea51dafdee4342
#
_entry.id   def0edf3f8de34269fea51dafdee4342
#
_cell.length_a   1.000
_cell.length_b   1.000
_cell.length_c   1.000
_cell.angle_alpha   90.00
_cell.angle_beta   90.00
_cell.angle_gamma   90.00
#
_symmetry.space_group_name_H-M   'P 1'
#
loop_
_entity.id
_entity.type
_entity.pdbx_description
1 polymer ?
#
loop_
_entity_poly.entity_id
_entity_poly.type
_entity_poly.pdbx_seq_one_letter_code
_entity_poly.pdbx_strand_id
1 'polypeptide(L)'
;GPSAGAAVSVHIVGGDAAGLRYGVMTLRQILRATGAALPSVHIDDAPAFPVRGYYLDVTRGRVPTVDGLKAWIEELASYKYNQLHLYVEHSFLFEGLEQAWRGADAFRAEDILELDDYCERFGIELVPSISTFGHQYMTLRTNAYRDLGEFPEQADRPFSFIERMEHHTFNPVDS
;
A
#
# COMPACT_ATOMS: atom_id res chain seq x y z
N GLY A 1 15.68 49.68 -8.16
CA GLY A 1 15.07 48.57 -8.85
C GLY A 1 15.51 47.27 -8.20
N PRO A 2 14.67 46.20 -8.19
CA PRO A 2 15.11 44.91 -7.64
C PRO A 2 16.29 44.42 -8.50
N SER A 3 17.40 44.07 -7.85
CA SER A 3 18.52 43.41 -8.49
C SER A 3 18.01 42.10 -9.12
N ALA A 4 18.20 41.93 -10.41
CA ALA A 4 17.95 40.66 -11.07
C ALA A 4 18.74 39.58 -10.30
N GLY A 5 18.05 38.67 -9.66
CA GLY A 5 18.69 37.57 -8.94
C GLY A 5 19.57 36.78 -9.89
N ALA A 6 20.72 36.34 -9.43
CA ALA A 6 21.60 35.50 -10.24
C ALA A 6 20.82 34.28 -10.73
N ALA A 7 20.95 33.97 -12.00
CA ALA A 7 20.30 32.77 -12.57
C ALA A 7 20.87 31.51 -11.84
N VAL A 8 19.98 30.74 -11.24
CA VAL A 8 20.34 29.46 -10.59
C VAL A 8 20.16 28.37 -11.62
N SER A 9 21.21 27.60 -11.87
CA SER A 9 21.09 26.38 -12.66
C SER A 9 21.01 25.15 -11.76
N VAL A 10 20.10 24.24 -12.10
CA VAL A 10 19.94 22.96 -11.38
C VAL A 10 20.23 21.85 -12.39
N HIS A 11 21.16 20.97 -12.04
CA HIS A 11 21.49 19.80 -12.83
C HIS A 11 21.16 18.55 -12.02
N ILE A 12 20.36 17.66 -12.58
CA ILE A 12 20.02 16.37 -11.98
C ILE A 12 20.48 15.27 -12.94
N VAL A 13 21.31 14.39 -12.46
CA VAL A 13 21.84 13.24 -13.20
C VAL A 13 21.45 11.97 -12.45
N GLY A 14 20.82 11.03 -13.12
CA GLY A 14 20.50 9.71 -12.60
C GLY A 14 21.24 8.63 -13.39
N GLY A 15 21.68 7.56 -12.73
CA GLY A 15 22.24 6.39 -13.39
C GLY A 15 21.18 5.59 -14.18
N ASP A 16 19.91 5.76 -13.78
CA ASP A 16 18.73 5.19 -14.41
C ASP A 16 17.51 6.10 -14.20
N ALA A 17 16.35 5.66 -14.68
CA ALA A 17 15.08 6.41 -14.52
C ALA A 17 14.67 6.58 -13.04
N ALA A 18 14.96 5.60 -12.19
CA ALA A 18 14.67 5.67 -10.76
C ALA A 18 15.58 6.70 -10.07
N GLY A 19 16.89 6.69 -10.36
CA GLY A 19 17.85 7.66 -9.85
C GLY A 19 17.50 9.09 -10.25
N LEU A 20 17.08 9.30 -11.51
CA LEU A 20 16.62 10.61 -11.97
C LEU A 20 15.38 11.07 -11.20
N ARG A 21 14.41 10.18 -10.98
CA ARG A 21 13.21 10.46 -10.20
C ARG A 21 13.56 10.82 -8.74
N TYR A 22 14.48 10.10 -8.10
CA TYR A 22 14.92 10.40 -6.74
C TYR A 22 15.64 11.76 -6.65
N GLY A 23 16.42 12.13 -7.64
CA GLY A 23 17.02 13.47 -7.74
C GLY A 23 15.96 14.58 -7.81
N VAL A 24 14.90 14.39 -8.60
CA VAL A 24 13.76 15.31 -8.64
C VAL A 24 13.04 15.38 -7.28
N MET A 25 12.85 14.25 -6.57
CA MET A 25 12.26 14.26 -5.23
C MET A 25 13.14 15.01 -4.23
N THR A 26 14.46 14.85 -4.29
CA THR A 26 15.40 15.64 -3.49
C THR A 26 15.26 17.14 -3.75
N LEU A 27 15.20 17.56 -5.01
CA LEU A 27 14.97 18.97 -5.35
C LEU A 27 13.63 19.48 -4.79
N ARG A 28 12.55 18.69 -4.92
CA ARG A 28 11.24 19.04 -4.32
C ARG A 28 11.32 19.21 -2.80
N GLN A 29 12.06 18.36 -2.09
CA GLN A 29 12.27 18.46 -0.65
C GLN A 29 13.03 19.75 -0.29
N ILE A 30 14.09 20.10 -1.05
CA ILE A 30 14.83 21.35 -0.86
C ILE A 30 13.89 22.56 -1.05
N LEU A 31 13.13 22.58 -2.15
CA LEU A 31 12.19 23.67 -2.43
C LEU A 31 11.11 23.83 -1.35
N ARG A 32 10.60 22.69 -0.81
CA ARG A 32 9.65 22.73 0.30
C ARG A 32 10.28 23.32 1.59
N ALA A 33 11.55 23.04 1.84
CA ALA A 33 12.26 23.50 3.03
C ALA A 33 12.72 24.96 2.92
N THR A 34 13.16 25.41 1.75
CA THR A 34 13.82 26.71 1.56
C THR A 34 13.00 27.72 0.75
N GLY A 35 11.89 27.33 0.18
CA GLY A 35 11.12 28.14 -0.76
C GLY A 35 11.93 28.42 -2.03
N ALA A 36 11.87 29.66 -2.52
CA ALA A 36 12.57 30.07 -3.74
C ALA A 36 14.09 30.32 -3.54
N ALA A 37 14.57 30.28 -2.31
CA ALA A 37 15.99 30.50 -2.00
C ALA A 37 16.76 29.17 -2.04
N LEU A 38 17.18 28.74 -3.24
CA LEU A 38 17.95 27.52 -3.39
C LEU A 38 19.38 27.68 -2.87
N PRO A 39 19.85 26.80 -1.97
CA PRO A 39 21.24 26.79 -1.56
C PRO A 39 22.13 26.27 -2.69
N SER A 40 23.40 26.74 -2.72
CA SER A 40 24.42 26.14 -3.59
C SER A 40 24.91 24.86 -2.93
N VAL A 41 24.50 23.70 -3.49
CA VAL A 41 24.85 22.38 -2.94
C VAL A 41 25.24 21.43 -4.06
N HIS A 42 26.07 20.46 -3.71
CA HIS A 42 26.34 19.26 -4.48
C HIS A 42 25.87 18.06 -3.66
N ILE A 43 25.03 17.21 -4.25
CA ILE A 43 24.48 16.04 -3.62
C ILE A 43 24.81 14.83 -4.48
N ASP A 44 25.49 13.86 -3.90
CA ASP A 44 25.74 12.54 -4.48
C ASP A 44 25.10 11.53 -3.52
N ASP A 45 24.03 10.85 -3.99
CA ASP A 45 23.17 10.03 -3.15
C ASP A 45 22.71 8.79 -3.90
N ALA A 46 22.66 7.68 -3.17
CA ALA A 46 22.12 6.41 -3.64
C ALA A 46 21.34 5.72 -2.52
N PRO A 47 20.29 4.96 -2.84
CA PRO A 47 19.54 4.21 -1.83
C PRO A 47 20.43 3.14 -1.17
N ALA A 48 20.49 3.13 0.17
CA ALA A 48 21.18 2.09 0.92
C ALA A 48 20.50 0.71 0.81
N PHE A 49 19.17 0.70 0.54
CA PHE A 49 18.37 -0.51 0.35
C PHE A 49 17.69 -0.49 -1.02
N PRO A 50 17.77 -1.58 -1.80
CA PRO A 50 17.11 -1.68 -3.10
C PRO A 50 15.59 -1.66 -2.98
N VAL A 51 15.04 -2.25 -1.92
CA VAL A 51 13.61 -2.28 -1.61
C VAL A 51 13.33 -1.37 -0.41
N ARG A 52 12.38 -0.48 -0.61
CA ARG A 52 11.85 0.45 0.42
C ARG A 52 10.34 0.40 0.35
N GLY A 53 9.80 -0.67 0.96
CA GLY A 53 8.39 -0.98 0.95
C GLY A 53 7.64 -0.37 2.12
N TYR A 54 6.37 -0.03 1.90
CA TYR A 54 5.42 0.29 2.94
C TYR A 54 4.30 -0.76 2.93
N TYR A 55 4.04 -1.35 4.09
CA TYR A 55 2.99 -2.36 4.26
C TYR A 55 1.77 -1.72 4.88
N LEU A 56 0.66 -1.72 4.15
CA LEU A 56 -0.60 -1.11 4.56
C LEU A 56 -1.69 -2.18 4.72
N ASP A 57 -2.19 -2.35 5.94
CA ASP A 57 -3.37 -3.16 6.22
C ASP A 57 -4.63 -2.35 5.91
N VAL A 58 -5.41 -2.80 4.93
CA VAL A 58 -6.66 -2.17 4.50
C VAL A 58 -7.90 -2.97 4.93
N THR A 59 -7.74 -3.87 5.90
CA THR A 59 -8.83 -4.74 6.38
C THR A 59 -9.30 -4.36 7.78
N ARG A 60 -8.44 -3.75 8.59
CA ARG A 60 -8.73 -3.42 9.99
C ARG A 60 -9.10 -1.96 10.15
N GLY A 61 -10.29 -1.74 10.72
CA GLY A 61 -10.83 -0.43 10.97
C GLY A 61 -11.67 0.11 9.80
N ARG A 62 -11.07 0.32 8.64
CA ARG A 62 -11.77 0.79 7.43
C ARG A 62 -11.00 0.44 6.16
N VAL A 63 -11.72 0.33 5.05
CA VAL A 63 -11.14 0.30 3.71
C VAL A 63 -10.92 1.75 3.25
N PRO A 64 -9.70 2.14 2.87
CA PRO A 64 -9.46 3.49 2.34
C PRO A 64 -10.08 3.63 0.94
N THR A 65 -10.40 4.86 0.56
CA THR A 65 -10.83 5.16 -0.80
C THR A 65 -9.65 5.10 -1.78
N VAL A 66 -9.94 4.87 -3.06
CA VAL A 66 -8.93 4.91 -4.14
C VAL A 66 -8.18 6.26 -4.13
N ASP A 67 -8.90 7.38 -4.02
CA ASP A 67 -8.29 8.71 -3.96
C ASP A 67 -7.41 8.90 -2.71
N GLY A 68 -7.82 8.32 -1.57
CA GLY A 68 -7.02 8.32 -0.35
C GLY A 68 -5.71 7.55 -0.54
N LEU A 69 -5.76 6.41 -1.22
CA LEU A 69 -4.56 5.63 -1.54
C LEU A 69 -3.67 6.33 -2.56
N LYS A 70 -4.23 7.02 -3.56
CA LYS A 70 -3.43 7.85 -4.48
C LYS A 70 -2.67 8.96 -3.76
N ALA A 71 -3.32 9.67 -2.84
CA ALA A 71 -2.63 10.67 -2.03
C ALA A 71 -1.51 10.05 -1.18
N TRP A 72 -1.72 8.83 -0.67
CA TRP A 72 -0.72 8.07 0.08
C TRP A 72 0.46 7.66 -0.81
N ILE A 73 0.20 7.19 -2.04
CA ILE A 73 1.23 6.86 -3.04
C ILE A 73 2.12 8.08 -3.35
N GLU A 74 1.52 9.25 -3.55
CA GLU A 74 2.29 10.50 -3.77
C GLU A 74 3.20 10.83 -2.58
N GLU A 75 2.70 10.67 -1.37
CA GLU A 75 3.48 10.93 -0.17
C GLU A 75 4.64 9.93 -0.03
N LEU A 76 4.38 8.62 -0.23
CA LEU A 76 5.41 7.59 -0.23
C LEU A 76 6.49 7.87 -1.29
N ALA A 77 6.09 8.23 -2.50
CA ALA A 77 7.00 8.61 -3.57
C ALA A 77 7.89 9.78 -3.18
N SER A 78 7.32 10.78 -2.46
CA SER A 78 8.08 11.95 -1.98
C SER A 78 9.21 11.58 -1.02
N TYR A 79 9.08 10.47 -0.32
CA TYR A 79 10.10 9.86 0.55
C TYR A 79 10.92 8.76 -0.12
N LYS A 80 10.82 8.62 -1.45
CA LYS A 80 11.58 7.65 -2.24
C LYS A 80 11.27 6.17 -1.92
N TYR A 81 10.07 5.87 -1.43
CA TYR A 81 9.57 4.50 -1.39
C TYR A 81 9.39 3.96 -2.79
N ASN A 82 9.57 2.65 -2.98
CA ASN A 82 9.43 2.00 -4.27
C ASN A 82 8.55 0.75 -4.26
N GLN A 83 7.97 0.40 -3.12
CA GLN A 83 6.93 -0.62 -3.04
C GLN A 83 5.82 -0.20 -2.07
N LEU A 84 4.57 -0.49 -2.45
CA LEU A 84 3.40 -0.43 -1.58
C LEU A 84 2.80 -1.83 -1.49
N HIS A 85 2.87 -2.45 -0.31
CA HIS A 85 2.21 -3.72 -0.03
C HIS A 85 0.81 -3.43 0.49
N LEU A 86 -0.20 -3.91 -0.22
CA LEU A 86 -1.60 -3.76 0.15
C LEU A 86 -2.12 -5.07 0.70
N TYR A 87 -2.30 -5.13 2.02
CA TYR A 87 -2.81 -6.32 2.69
C TYR A 87 -4.33 -6.33 2.69
N VAL A 88 -4.90 -7.36 2.06
CA VAL A 88 -6.33 -7.58 1.95
C VAL A 88 -6.75 -8.91 2.58
N GLU A 89 -7.96 -8.96 3.09
CA GLU A 89 -8.68 -10.17 3.52
C GLU A 89 -10.07 -10.14 2.83
N HIS A 90 -11.08 -9.71 3.59
CA HIS A 90 -12.44 -9.46 3.10
C HIS A 90 -12.63 -8.08 2.45
N SER A 91 -11.59 -7.31 2.33
CA SER A 91 -11.60 -5.97 1.73
C SER A 91 -11.33 -5.95 0.22
N PHE A 92 -11.43 -7.10 -0.43
CA PHE A 92 -11.39 -7.24 -1.89
C PHE A 92 -12.52 -8.18 -2.34
N LEU A 93 -13.12 -7.89 -3.49
CA LEU A 93 -14.24 -8.65 -4.07
C LEU A 93 -13.75 -9.93 -4.75
N PHE A 94 -13.35 -10.92 -3.95
CA PHE A 94 -13.03 -12.24 -4.49
C PHE A 94 -14.28 -12.94 -5.00
N GLU A 95 -14.23 -13.39 -6.23
CA GLU A 95 -15.29 -14.24 -6.82
C GLU A 95 -15.41 -15.54 -6.00
N GLY A 96 -16.63 -15.95 -5.70
CA GLY A 96 -16.91 -17.14 -4.89
C GLY A 96 -16.79 -16.92 -3.37
N LEU A 97 -16.46 -15.69 -2.89
CA LEU A 97 -16.39 -15.35 -1.47
C LEU A 97 -17.36 -14.23 -1.07
N GLU A 98 -18.52 -14.15 -1.73
CA GLU A 98 -19.46 -13.03 -1.61
C GLU A 98 -19.97 -12.80 -0.19
N GLN A 99 -20.08 -13.85 0.62
CA GLN A 99 -20.49 -13.69 2.02
C GLN A 99 -19.40 -13.08 2.91
N ALA A 100 -18.13 -13.26 2.54
CA ALA A 100 -17.00 -12.74 3.34
C ALA A 100 -16.86 -11.21 3.23
N TRP A 101 -17.00 -10.66 2.01
CA TRP A 101 -16.82 -9.23 1.76
C TRP A 101 -18.11 -8.40 1.77
N ARG A 102 -19.27 -9.04 1.99
CA ARG A 102 -20.57 -8.36 1.99
C ARG A 102 -20.62 -7.24 3.05
N GLY A 103 -20.81 -6.02 2.57
CA GLY A 103 -20.89 -4.82 3.42
C GLY A 103 -19.54 -4.30 3.92
N ALA A 104 -18.44 -4.72 3.30
CA ALA A 104 -17.09 -4.31 3.68
C ALA A 104 -16.53 -3.13 2.88
N ASP A 105 -17.29 -2.51 1.96
CA ASP A 105 -16.79 -1.49 1.02
C ASP A 105 -15.51 -1.94 0.29
N ALA A 106 -15.47 -3.24 -0.08
CA ALA A 106 -14.28 -3.90 -0.60
C ALA A 106 -13.88 -3.36 -1.98
N PHE A 107 -12.58 -3.36 -2.24
CA PHE A 107 -12.01 -3.00 -3.54
C PHE A 107 -12.48 -3.95 -4.63
N ARG A 108 -12.71 -3.40 -5.81
CA ARG A 108 -12.93 -4.13 -7.05
C ARG A 108 -11.62 -4.35 -7.79
N ALA A 109 -11.64 -5.25 -8.77
CA ALA A 109 -10.49 -5.47 -9.64
C ALA A 109 -10.06 -4.17 -10.35
N GLU A 110 -11.04 -3.38 -10.82
CA GLU A 110 -10.80 -2.10 -11.49
C GLU A 110 -10.11 -1.09 -10.58
N ASP A 111 -10.46 -1.06 -9.29
CA ASP A 111 -9.84 -0.18 -8.30
C ASP A 111 -8.34 -0.52 -8.11
N ILE A 112 -8.02 -1.81 -8.09
CA ILE A 112 -6.63 -2.28 -7.97
C ILE A 112 -5.83 -2.00 -9.22
N LEU A 113 -6.40 -2.21 -10.41
CA LEU A 113 -5.74 -1.88 -11.68
C LEU A 113 -5.48 -0.37 -11.80
N GLU A 114 -6.43 0.46 -11.36
CA GLU A 114 -6.26 1.91 -11.33
C GLU A 114 -5.13 2.33 -10.36
N LEU A 115 -5.04 1.67 -9.21
CA LEU A 115 -3.98 1.92 -8.23
C LEU A 115 -2.61 1.45 -8.73
N ASP A 116 -2.55 0.32 -9.45
CA ASP A 116 -1.32 -0.21 -10.03
C ASP A 116 -0.76 0.73 -11.09
N ASP A 117 -1.60 1.15 -12.05
CA ASP A 117 -1.24 2.17 -13.03
C ASP A 117 -0.77 3.48 -12.37
N TYR A 118 -1.41 3.85 -11.28
CA TYR A 118 -1.03 5.07 -10.54
C TYR A 118 0.31 4.91 -9.83
N CYS A 119 0.56 3.77 -9.20
CA CYS A 119 1.84 3.44 -8.58
C CYS A 119 2.99 3.48 -9.59
N GLU A 120 2.80 2.90 -10.78
CA GLU A 120 3.80 2.89 -11.84
C GLU A 120 4.26 4.29 -12.22
N ARG A 121 3.34 5.27 -12.34
CA ARG A 121 3.67 6.68 -12.64
C ARG A 121 4.63 7.29 -11.63
N PHE A 122 4.55 6.85 -10.38
CA PHE A 122 5.42 7.32 -9.29
C PHE A 122 6.63 6.41 -9.06
N GLY A 123 6.77 5.32 -9.83
CA GLY A 123 7.84 4.33 -9.68
C GLY A 123 7.75 3.53 -8.40
N ILE A 124 6.53 3.28 -7.98
CA ILE A 124 6.18 2.39 -6.88
C ILE A 124 5.58 1.12 -7.50
N GLU A 125 6.03 -0.03 -7.04
CA GLU A 125 5.43 -1.32 -7.35
C GLU A 125 4.29 -1.58 -6.36
N LEU A 126 3.08 -1.87 -6.87
CA LEU A 126 1.97 -2.33 -6.03
C LEU A 126 2.10 -3.83 -5.81
N VAL A 127 2.29 -4.23 -4.55
CA VAL A 127 2.50 -5.63 -4.16
C VAL A 127 1.25 -6.15 -3.43
N PRO A 128 0.52 -7.14 -3.98
CA PRO A 128 -0.59 -7.75 -3.27
C PRO A 128 -0.11 -8.58 -2.09
N SER A 129 -0.82 -8.49 -0.98
CA SER A 129 -0.58 -9.32 0.20
C SER A 129 -1.91 -9.88 0.70
N ILE A 130 -2.02 -11.20 0.74
CA ILE A 130 -3.27 -11.92 1.07
C ILE A 130 -2.94 -13.02 2.06
N SER A 131 -3.74 -13.12 3.12
CA SER A 131 -3.71 -14.29 4.00
C SER A 131 -4.47 -15.44 3.37
N THR A 132 -3.79 -16.56 3.14
CA THR A 132 -4.35 -17.75 2.50
C THR A 132 -4.61 -18.90 3.46
N PHE A 133 -4.14 -18.80 4.69
CA PHE A 133 -4.31 -19.84 5.72
C PHE A 133 -4.98 -19.30 6.97
N GLY A 134 -4.37 -18.36 7.68
CA GLY A 134 -4.91 -17.70 8.86
C GLY A 134 -5.64 -16.41 8.55
N HIS A 135 -6.12 -15.71 9.58
CA HIS A 135 -6.86 -14.45 9.47
C HIS A 135 -8.17 -14.54 8.67
N GLN A 136 -8.82 -15.70 8.68
CA GLN A 136 -10.02 -15.99 7.88
C GLN A 136 -11.33 -15.78 8.64
N TYR A 137 -11.33 -14.98 9.72
CA TYR A 137 -12.51 -14.78 10.56
C TYR A 137 -13.75 -14.35 9.76
N MET A 138 -13.62 -13.40 8.84
CA MET A 138 -14.76 -12.88 8.08
C MET A 138 -15.31 -13.90 7.08
N THR A 139 -14.48 -14.81 6.61
CA THR A 139 -14.86 -15.92 5.73
C THR A 139 -15.48 -17.06 6.54
N LEU A 140 -14.76 -17.57 7.51
CA LEU A 140 -15.12 -18.82 8.22
C LEU A 140 -16.25 -18.65 9.24
N ARG A 141 -16.66 -17.44 9.59
CA ARG A 141 -17.86 -17.18 10.40
C ARG A 141 -19.16 -17.25 9.59
N THR A 142 -19.09 -17.39 8.28
CA THR A 142 -20.28 -17.40 7.42
C THR A 142 -20.82 -18.82 7.24
N ASN A 143 -22.12 -18.93 6.98
CA ASN A 143 -22.74 -20.25 6.76
C ASN A 143 -22.23 -20.96 5.50
N ALA A 144 -21.74 -20.20 4.51
CA ALA A 144 -21.25 -20.78 3.25
C ALA A 144 -19.87 -21.43 3.38
N TYR A 145 -19.02 -20.93 4.29
CA TYR A 145 -17.61 -21.30 4.32
C TYR A 145 -17.12 -21.86 5.67
N ARG A 146 -18.00 -21.91 6.68
CA ARG A 146 -17.62 -22.34 8.03
C ARG A 146 -17.02 -23.76 8.08
N ASP A 147 -17.52 -24.64 7.19
CA ASP A 147 -17.07 -26.04 7.13
C ASP A 147 -15.65 -26.18 6.57
N LEU A 148 -15.08 -25.12 5.96
CA LEU A 148 -13.69 -25.07 5.54
C LEU A 148 -12.72 -24.73 6.69
N GLY A 149 -13.23 -24.37 7.84
CA GLY A 149 -12.44 -24.00 9.02
C GLY A 149 -11.95 -25.20 9.81
N GLU A 150 -10.88 -25.01 10.56
CA GLU A 150 -10.33 -26.01 11.48
C GLU A 150 -11.33 -26.38 12.62
N PHE A 151 -12.16 -25.40 13.02
CA PHE A 151 -13.18 -25.56 14.08
C PHE A 151 -14.55 -25.03 13.62
N PRO A 152 -15.24 -25.71 12.70
CA PRO A 152 -16.50 -25.23 12.12
C PRO A 152 -17.61 -25.04 13.16
N GLU A 153 -17.62 -25.82 14.24
CA GLU A 153 -18.57 -25.73 15.36
C GLU A 153 -18.45 -24.44 16.16
N GLN A 154 -17.31 -23.73 16.03
CA GLN A 154 -17.04 -22.48 16.73
C GLN A 154 -17.41 -21.24 15.91
N ALA A 155 -17.88 -21.38 14.66
CA ALA A 155 -18.14 -20.25 13.78
C ALA A 155 -19.13 -19.20 14.35
N ASP A 156 -20.08 -19.63 15.19
CA ASP A 156 -21.08 -18.76 15.83
C ASP A 156 -20.64 -18.22 17.21
N ARG A 157 -19.50 -18.68 17.71
CA ARG A 157 -18.99 -18.22 19.01
C ARG A 157 -18.55 -16.75 18.89
N PRO A 158 -18.87 -15.90 19.89
CA PRO A 158 -18.30 -14.56 19.95
C PRO A 158 -16.80 -14.66 20.28
N PHE A 159 -15.96 -14.04 19.47
CA PHE A 159 -14.53 -13.95 19.67
C PHE A 159 -14.11 -12.54 20.04
N SER A 160 -13.15 -12.39 20.94
CA SER A 160 -12.44 -11.14 21.17
C SER A 160 -11.64 -10.74 19.93
N PHE A 161 -11.19 -9.50 19.89
CA PHE A 161 -10.38 -9.03 18.75
C PHE A 161 -9.10 -9.87 18.56
N ILE A 162 -8.45 -10.26 19.65
CA ILE A 162 -7.22 -11.08 19.60
C ILE A 162 -7.54 -12.49 19.10
N GLU A 163 -8.56 -13.12 19.65
CA GLU A 163 -8.97 -14.48 19.25
C GLU A 163 -9.34 -14.56 17.76
N ARG A 164 -9.94 -13.50 17.19
CA ARG A 164 -10.25 -13.44 15.74
C ARG A 164 -9.02 -13.52 14.86
N MET A 165 -7.88 -13.05 15.32
CA MET A 165 -6.62 -13.13 14.57
C MET A 165 -5.94 -14.49 14.72
N GLU A 166 -6.15 -15.19 15.84
CA GLU A 166 -5.43 -16.41 16.19
C GLU A 166 -6.15 -17.69 15.77
N HIS A 167 -7.50 -17.68 15.75
CA HIS A 167 -8.30 -18.92 15.76
C HIS A 167 -9.08 -19.22 14.47
N HIS A 168 -8.94 -18.40 13.42
CA HIS A 168 -9.70 -18.63 12.19
C HIS A 168 -8.76 -19.00 11.04
N THR A 169 -8.46 -20.29 10.98
CA THR A 169 -7.62 -20.91 9.94
C THR A 169 -8.43 -21.90 9.11
N PHE A 170 -8.10 -22.02 7.84
CA PHE A 170 -8.60 -23.11 7.02
C PHE A 170 -8.07 -24.45 7.52
N ASN A 171 -8.91 -25.49 7.42
CA ASN A 171 -8.48 -26.84 7.71
C ASN A 171 -7.63 -27.39 6.56
N PRO A 172 -6.31 -27.63 6.75
CA PRO A 172 -5.43 -28.05 5.65
C PRO A 172 -5.57 -29.54 5.27
N VAL A 173 -6.33 -30.31 6.06
CA VAL A 173 -6.52 -31.76 5.83
C VAL A 173 -7.88 -32.11 5.25
N ASP A 174 -8.77 -31.13 5.11
CA ASP A 174 -10.06 -31.31 4.47
C ASP A 174 -9.94 -30.97 2.98
N SER A 175 -10.24 -31.93 2.12
CA SER A 175 -10.08 -31.86 0.66
C SER A 175 -11.41 -32.00 -0.07
#